data_2bc3bbb6d4e0cde9738ca0c193703394
#
_entry.id   2bc3bbb6d4e0cde9738ca0c193703394
#
_cell.length_a   1.000
_cell.length_b   1.000
_cell.length_c   1.000
_cell.angle_alpha   90.00
_cell.angle_beta   90.00
_cell.angle_gamma   90.00
#
_symmetry.space_group_name_H-M   'P 1'
#
loop_
_entity.id
_entity.type
_entity.pdbx_description
1 polymer ?
#
loop_
_entity_poly.entity_id
_entity_poly.type
_entity_poly.pdbx_seq_one_letter_code
_entity_poly.pdbx_strand_id
1 'polypeptide(L)'
;MKNNKTSSFNSINHPSMPILNTQKEELLLTPLIPSSNSYLSNVIEELGNADWVKSGLGYVNDTRCPFCQGDTINNDFLKAITDVFDETYELRLKDLKDIYNDYSNSCDEYIRELEHSLFDSGYVSDDDNIWGMIKQIGQSLELNKNALKEKIEKPSAAISLIDSSINYDEVNAKIKVLNGEIKEINDRLNAYETSIYNITSKL
;
A
#
# COMPACT_ATOMS: atom_id res chain seq x y z
N MET A 1 -29.96 29.93 31.61
CA MET A 1 -29.62 28.52 31.85
C MET A 1 -28.77 28.04 30.64
N LYS A 2 -27.50 27.72 30.85
CA LYS A 2 -26.67 27.13 29.78
C LYS A 2 -27.18 25.71 29.55
N ASN A 3 -27.68 25.41 28.33
CA ASN A 3 -27.98 24.05 27.92
C ASN A 3 -26.65 23.27 27.91
N ASN A 4 -26.35 22.54 28.97
CA ASN A 4 -25.34 21.50 28.92
C ASN A 4 -25.96 20.34 28.12
N LYS A 5 -25.80 20.43 26.79
CA LYS A 5 -26.10 19.31 25.91
C LYS A 5 -25.06 18.23 26.21
N THR A 6 -25.49 17.08 26.72
CA THR A 6 -24.62 15.93 26.92
C THR A 6 -24.08 15.55 25.55
N SER A 7 -22.75 15.58 25.36
CA SER A 7 -22.15 15.26 24.04
C SER A 7 -22.33 13.77 23.77
N SER A 8 -22.98 13.43 22.67
CA SER A 8 -23.02 12.06 22.14
C SER A 8 -21.68 11.71 21.49
N PHE A 9 -21.33 10.44 21.48
CA PHE A 9 -20.17 9.91 20.77
C PHE A 9 -20.52 9.63 19.31
N ASN A 10 -19.54 9.81 18.40
CA ASN A 10 -19.71 9.47 16.99
C ASN A 10 -19.40 7.98 16.76
N SER A 11 -20.08 7.37 15.78
CA SER A 11 -19.73 6.02 15.35
C SER A 11 -18.40 6.02 14.61
N ILE A 12 -17.63 4.96 14.82
CA ILE A 12 -16.33 4.74 14.16
C ILE A 12 -16.59 4.15 12.78
N ASN A 13 -16.04 4.80 11.76
CA ASN A 13 -16.01 4.27 10.40
C ASN A 13 -14.78 3.38 10.21
N HIS A 14 -14.96 2.24 9.52
CA HIS A 14 -13.86 1.38 9.11
C HIS A 14 -13.72 1.45 7.58
N PRO A 15 -12.68 2.11 7.05
CA PRO A 15 -12.47 2.20 5.62
C PRO A 15 -12.17 0.83 5.01
N SER A 16 -12.33 0.72 3.69
CA SER A 16 -12.01 -0.50 2.97
C SER A 16 -10.50 -0.72 2.92
N MET A 17 -10.08 -1.97 3.16
CA MET A 17 -8.68 -2.36 3.09
C MET A 17 -8.13 -2.14 1.67
N PRO A 18 -6.91 -1.58 1.52
CA PRO A 18 -6.24 -1.50 0.24
C PRO A 18 -5.84 -2.91 -0.23
N ILE A 19 -6.35 -3.31 -1.39
CA ILE A 19 -6.07 -4.60 -2.03
C ILE A 19 -5.63 -4.38 -3.48
N LEU A 20 -4.80 -5.27 -3.98
CA LEU A 20 -4.52 -5.38 -5.41
C LEU A 20 -5.56 -6.30 -6.06
N ASN A 21 -5.94 -5.99 -7.29
CA ASN A 21 -6.73 -6.93 -8.08
C ASN A 21 -5.83 -8.05 -8.66
N THR A 22 -6.45 -9.14 -9.10
CA THR A 22 -5.77 -10.33 -9.61
C THR A 22 -4.76 -10.02 -10.73
N GLN A 23 -5.07 -9.08 -11.63
CA GLN A 23 -4.15 -8.71 -12.72
C GLN A 23 -2.87 -8.03 -12.21
N LYS A 24 -3.02 -7.15 -11.20
CA LYS A 24 -1.88 -6.49 -10.56
C LYS A 24 -1.04 -7.49 -9.76
N GLU A 25 -1.66 -8.45 -9.09
CA GLU A 25 -0.95 -9.53 -8.38
C GLU A 25 -0.20 -10.45 -9.36
N GLU A 26 -0.80 -10.84 -10.49
CA GLU A 26 -0.13 -11.62 -11.52
C GLU A 26 1.12 -10.92 -12.07
N LEU A 27 1.08 -9.59 -12.22
CA LEU A 27 2.25 -8.82 -12.65
C LEU A 27 3.39 -8.88 -11.62
N LEU A 28 3.08 -8.97 -10.33
CA LEU A 28 4.10 -9.12 -9.28
C LEU A 28 4.70 -10.51 -9.26
N LEU A 29 3.87 -11.54 -9.45
CA LEU A 29 4.30 -12.94 -9.45
C LEU A 29 5.09 -13.31 -10.71
N THR A 30 4.84 -12.61 -11.82
CA THR A 30 5.47 -12.90 -13.10
C THR A 30 6.80 -12.17 -13.22
N PRO A 31 7.94 -12.87 -13.46
CA PRO A 31 9.19 -12.22 -13.81
C PRO A 31 9.03 -11.35 -15.06
N LEU A 32 9.50 -10.12 -14.99
CA LEU A 32 9.56 -9.26 -16.17
C LEU A 32 10.76 -9.66 -17.00
N ILE A 33 10.48 -10.41 -18.07
CA ILE A 33 11.49 -10.91 -18.99
C ILE A 33 11.73 -9.86 -20.08
N PRO A 34 13.00 -9.56 -20.40
CA PRO A 34 13.35 -8.70 -21.54
C PRO A 34 12.85 -9.24 -22.88
N SER A 35 12.75 -8.37 -23.88
CA SER A 35 12.36 -8.74 -25.23
C SER A 35 13.38 -9.71 -25.88
N SER A 36 12.89 -10.65 -26.68
CA SER A 36 13.72 -11.59 -27.45
C SER A 36 14.29 -11.02 -28.78
N ASN A 37 14.09 -9.72 -29.01
CA ASN A 37 14.41 -9.10 -30.30
C ASN A 37 15.91 -8.80 -30.54
N SER A 38 16.77 -9.13 -29.56
CA SER A 38 18.22 -8.90 -29.64
C SER A 38 18.99 -10.21 -29.50
N TYR A 39 20.16 -10.28 -30.18
CA TYR A 39 21.07 -11.42 -30.03
C TYR A 39 21.64 -11.55 -28.62
N LEU A 40 21.59 -10.49 -27.82
CA LEU A 40 21.97 -10.50 -26.39
C LEU A 40 20.90 -11.07 -25.46
N SER A 41 19.66 -11.16 -25.92
CA SER A 41 18.53 -11.57 -25.08
C SER A 41 18.74 -12.96 -24.47
N ASN A 42 19.13 -13.94 -25.28
CA ASN A 42 19.38 -15.31 -24.82
C ASN A 42 20.50 -15.37 -23.77
N VAL A 43 21.58 -14.62 -23.97
CA VAL A 43 22.71 -14.58 -23.02
C VAL A 43 22.29 -13.95 -21.68
N ILE A 44 21.51 -12.87 -21.75
CA ILE A 44 21.01 -12.18 -20.56
C ILE A 44 20.03 -13.07 -19.79
N GLU A 45 19.17 -13.80 -20.52
CA GLU A 45 18.22 -14.76 -19.93
C GLU A 45 18.95 -15.95 -19.27
N GLU A 46 19.90 -16.58 -19.97
CA GLU A 46 20.70 -17.68 -19.42
C GLU A 46 21.48 -17.29 -18.16
N LEU A 47 22.01 -16.08 -18.12
CA LEU A 47 22.75 -15.56 -16.97
C LEU A 47 21.81 -15.05 -15.85
N GLY A 48 20.53 -14.85 -16.12
CA GLY A 48 19.58 -14.30 -15.16
C GLY A 48 19.94 -12.90 -14.65
N ASN A 49 20.66 -12.10 -15.45
CA ASN A 49 21.28 -10.85 -15.04
C ASN A 49 20.66 -9.59 -15.68
N ALA A 50 19.41 -9.70 -16.15
CA ALA A 50 18.70 -8.62 -16.85
C ALA A 50 18.67 -7.31 -16.02
N ASP A 51 18.36 -7.40 -14.74
CA ASP A 51 18.27 -6.24 -13.84
C ASP A 51 19.65 -5.56 -13.67
N TRP A 52 20.70 -6.35 -13.57
CA TRP A 52 22.08 -5.84 -13.51
C TRP A 52 22.50 -5.16 -14.80
N VAL A 53 22.20 -5.76 -15.96
CA VAL A 53 22.49 -5.18 -17.29
C VAL A 53 21.73 -3.86 -17.45
N LYS A 54 20.45 -3.84 -17.10
CA LYS A 54 19.64 -2.62 -17.15
C LYS A 54 20.22 -1.50 -16.28
N SER A 55 20.59 -1.82 -15.05
CA SER A 55 21.24 -0.86 -14.15
C SER A 55 22.59 -0.38 -14.69
N GLY A 56 23.34 -1.28 -15.32
CA GLY A 56 24.66 -1.00 -15.92
C GLY A 56 24.61 0.03 -17.03
N LEU A 57 23.51 0.08 -17.80
CA LEU A 57 23.32 1.09 -18.86
C LEU A 57 23.39 2.52 -18.36
N GLY A 58 22.97 2.78 -17.12
CA GLY A 58 23.05 4.09 -16.49
C GLY A 58 24.48 4.61 -16.27
N TYR A 59 25.49 3.74 -16.37
CA TYR A 59 26.91 4.10 -16.21
C TYR A 59 27.65 4.23 -17.54
N VAL A 60 26.99 3.97 -18.67
CA VAL A 60 27.58 4.07 -20.00
C VAL A 60 27.36 5.48 -20.53
N ASN A 61 28.45 6.27 -20.64
CA ASN A 61 28.39 7.64 -21.14
C ASN A 61 28.95 7.80 -22.57
N ASP A 62 29.84 6.89 -22.96
CA ASP A 62 30.50 6.90 -24.28
C ASP A 62 30.80 5.46 -24.74
N THR A 63 31.77 5.27 -25.64
CA THR A 63 32.22 3.96 -26.12
C THR A 63 33.07 3.18 -25.10
N ARG A 64 33.40 3.78 -24.00
CA ARG A 64 34.28 3.21 -22.97
C ARG A 64 33.48 2.37 -21.97
N CYS A 65 33.90 1.13 -21.79
CA CYS A 65 33.31 0.24 -20.82
C CYS A 65 33.58 0.75 -19.37
N PRO A 66 32.57 0.95 -18.54
CA PRO A 66 32.78 1.41 -17.16
C PRO A 66 33.57 0.42 -16.30
N PHE A 67 33.64 -0.86 -16.67
CA PHE A 67 34.36 -1.88 -15.94
C PHE A 67 35.84 -2.00 -16.33
N CYS A 68 36.11 -2.22 -17.63
CA CYS A 68 37.47 -2.47 -18.11
C CYS A 68 38.18 -1.23 -18.68
N GLN A 69 37.47 -0.10 -18.81
CA GLN A 69 37.96 1.16 -19.36
C GLN A 69 38.42 1.05 -20.86
N GLY A 70 38.14 -0.06 -21.53
CA GLY A 70 38.40 -0.24 -22.94
C GLY A 70 37.27 0.31 -23.82
N ASP A 71 37.58 0.68 -25.04
CA ASP A 71 36.62 1.13 -26.07
C ASP A 71 35.89 -0.08 -26.68
N THR A 72 35.07 -0.75 -25.90
CA THR A 72 34.34 -1.97 -26.27
C THR A 72 32.85 -1.78 -26.49
N ILE A 73 32.32 -0.61 -26.13
CA ILE A 73 30.90 -0.29 -26.22
C ILE A 73 30.70 0.53 -27.52
N ASN A 74 30.36 -0.14 -28.61
CA ASN A 74 30.05 0.52 -29.87
C ASN A 74 28.53 0.72 -30.02
N ASN A 75 28.12 1.47 -31.06
CA ASN A 75 26.73 1.76 -31.34
C ASN A 75 25.88 0.51 -31.59
N ASP A 76 26.44 -0.52 -32.24
CA ASP A 76 25.71 -1.76 -32.52
C ASP A 76 25.43 -2.54 -31.23
N PHE A 77 26.39 -2.56 -30.30
CA PHE A 77 26.22 -3.14 -28.98
C PHE A 77 25.20 -2.37 -28.13
N LEU A 78 25.28 -1.03 -28.12
CA LEU A 78 24.30 -0.19 -27.42
C LEU A 78 22.88 -0.39 -27.95
N LYS A 79 22.76 -0.45 -29.30
CA LYS A 79 21.48 -0.73 -29.93
C LYS A 79 20.95 -2.12 -29.52
N ALA A 80 21.79 -3.15 -29.58
CA ALA A 80 21.43 -4.50 -29.24
C ALA A 80 20.94 -4.61 -27.78
N ILE A 81 21.59 -3.91 -26.83
CA ILE A 81 21.13 -3.85 -25.43
C ILE A 81 19.81 -3.05 -25.29
N THR A 82 19.68 -1.94 -26.01
CA THR A 82 18.44 -1.15 -26.00
C THR A 82 17.27 -1.95 -26.56
N ASP A 83 17.50 -2.76 -27.60
CA ASP A 83 16.48 -3.65 -28.19
C ASP A 83 16.03 -4.76 -27.18
N VAL A 84 16.88 -5.14 -26.20
CA VAL A 84 16.52 -6.06 -25.11
C VAL A 84 15.49 -5.42 -24.18
N PHE A 85 15.67 -4.14 -23.84
CA PHE A 85 14.78 -3.36 -22.97
C PHE A 85 13.89 -2.43 -23.82
N ASP A 86 13.07 -3.03 -24.67
CA ASP A 86 12.20 -2.34 -25.60
C ASP A 86 11.05 -1.56 -24.93
N GLU A 87 10.25 -0.87 -25.73
CA GLU A 87 9.12 -0.09 -25.27
C GLU A 87 8.13 -0.92 -24.43
N THR A 88 7.93 -2.19 -24.78
CA THR A 88 7.02 -3.09 -24.03
C THR A 88 7.55 -3.36 -22.63
N TYR A 89 8.86 -3.57 -22.48
CA TYR A 89 9.50 -3.72 -21.18
C TYR A 89 9.35 -2.45 -20.34
N GLU A 90 9.62 -1.29 -20.93
CA GLU A 90 9.51 0.00 -20.24
C GLU A 90 8.08 0.32 -19.81
N LEU A 91 7.08 -0.01 -20.64
CA LEU A 91 5.67 0.13 -20.29
C LEU A 91 5.31 -0.73 -19.06
N ARG A 92 5.72 -2.00 -19.04
CA ARG A 92 5.48 -2.89 -17.90
C ARG A 92 6.18 -2.40 -16.62
N LEU A 93 7.39 -1.87 -16.74
CA LEU A 93 8.10 -1.27 -15.62
C LEU A 93 7.38 -0.02 -15.10
N LYS A 94 6.80 0.76 -15.99
CA LYS A 94 5.94 1.89 -15.62
C LYS A 94 4.68 1.41 -14.89
N ASP A 95 4.00 0.38 -15.39
CA ASP A 95 2.83 -0.20 -14.74
C ASP A 95 3.15 -0.65 -13.30
N LEU A 96 4.32 -1.26 -13.07
CA LEU A 96 4.77 -1.62 -11.71
C LEU A 96 4.93 -0.40 -10.81
N LYS A 97 5.48 0.70 -11.32
CA LYS A 97 5.61 1.96 -10.58
C LYS A 97 4.26 2.58 -10.26
N ASP A 98 3.34 2.55 -11.20
CA ASP A 98 1.98 3.07 -11.01
C ASP A 98 1.23 2.22 -9.97
N ILE A 99 1.36 0.90 -10.01
CA ILE A 99 0.82 -0.02 -8.98
C ILE A 99 1.37 0.32 -7.58
N TYR A 100 2.68 0.53 -7.47
CA TYR A 100 3.30 0.91 -6.20
C TYR A 100 2.74 2.23 -5.66
N ASN A 101 2.65 3.24 -6.51
CA ASN A 101 2.16 4.56 -6.11
C ASN A 101 0.69 4.50 -5.66
N ASP A 102 -0.16 3.84 -6.43
CA ASP A 102 -1.59 3.66 -6.11
C ASP A 102 -1.76 2.92 -4.79
N TYR A 103 -1.06 1.79 -4.63
CA TYR A 103 -1.14 0.98 -3.42
C TYR A 103 -0.60 1.71 -2.20
N SER A 104 0.55 2.37 -2.32
CA SER A 104 1.14 3.16 -1.24
C SER A 104 0.21 4.26 -0.77
N ASN A 105 -0.36 5.03 -1.70
CA ASN A 105 -1.31 6.10 -1.37
C ASN A 105 -2.57 5.55 -0.69
N SER A 106 -3.10 4.42 -1.18
CA SER A 106 -4.27 3.78 -0.59
C SER A 106 -4.00 3.25 0.82
N CYS A 107 -2.80 2.72 1.09
CA CYS A 107 -2.39 2.30 2.42
C CYS A 107 -2.30 3.47 3.40
N ASP A 108 -1.67 4.57 2.98
CA ASP A 108 -1.52 5.76 3.81
C ASP A 108 -2.88 6.42 4.09
N GLU A 109 -3.78 6.43 3.10
CA GLU A 109 -5.15 6.93 3.26
C GLU A 109 -5.96 6.06 4.20
N TYR A 110 -5.90 4.74 4.06
CA TYR A 110 -6.58 3.79 4.93
C TYR A 110 -6.21 4.00 6.41
N ILE A 111 -4.93 4.07 6.74
CA ILE A 111 -4.47 4.28 8.11
C ILE A 111 -4.93 5.64 8.64
N ARG A 112 -4.74 6.71 7.85
CA ARG A 112 -5.14 8.06 8.21
C ARG A 112 -6.65 8.17 8.50
N GLU A 113 -7.49 7.61 7.63
CA GLU A 113 -8.95 7.66 7.79
C GLU A 113 -9.40 6.86 9.01
N LEU A 114 -8.76 5.71 9.25
CA LEU A 114 -9.07 4.88 10.42
C LEU A 114 -8.71 5.59 11.72
N GLU A 115 -7.49 6.13 11.83
CA GLU A 115 -7.04 6.90 13.00
C GLU A 115 -7.93 8.13 13.23
N HIS A 116 -8.26 8.87 12.19
CA HIS A 116 -9.13 10.03 12.25
C HIS A 116 -10.53 9.65 12.74
N SER A 117 -11.11 8.56 12.24
CA SER A 117 -12.43 8.09 12.66
C SER A 117 -12.47 7.65 14.13
N LEU A 118 -11.41 7.02 14.62
CA LEU A 118 -11.27 6.66 16.03
C LEU A 118 -11.20 7.91 16.92
N PHE A 119 -10.37 8.87 16.54
CA PHE A 119 -10.24 10.13 17.27
C PHE A 119 -11.56 10.92 17.31
N ASP A 120 -12.21 11.04 16.17
CA ASP A 120 -13.48 11.77 16.01
C ASP A 120 -14.66 11.11 16.75
N SER A 121 -14.54 9.82 17.07
CA SER A 121 -15.56 9.15 17.88
C SER A 121 -15.72 9.79 19.25
N GLY A 122 -14.63 10.33 19.80
CA GLY A 122 -14.56 10.86 21.16
C GLY A 122 -14.73 9.80 22.26
N TYR A 123 -14.81 8.52 21.88
CA TYR A 123 -15.06 7.39 22.75
C TYR A 123 -13.81 6.58 23.09
N VAL A 124 -12.93 6.41 22.10
CA VAL A 124 -11.74 5.56 22.22
C VAL A 124 -10.66 6.28 23.01
N SER A 125 -10.19 5.67 24.09
CA SER A 125 -9.10 6.20 24.92
C SER A 125 -7.73 5.89 24.29
N ASP A 126 -6.71 6.66 24.68
CA ASP A 126 -5.34 6.52 24.16
C ASP A 126 -4.69 5.18 24.54
N ASP A 127 -5.18 4.50 25.56
CA ASP A 127 -4.70 3.21 26.03
C ASP A 127 -5.54 2.01 25.53
N ASP A 128 -6.54 2.23 24.65
CA ASP A 128 -7.30 1.14 24.06
C ASP A 128 -6.39 0.28 23.17
N ASN A 129 -6.60 -1.03 23.23
CA ASN A 129 -5.80 -2.00 22.48
C ASN A 129 -5.94 -1.88 20.93
N ILE A 130 -6.98 -1.18 20.45
CA ILE A 130 -7.17 -0.95 19.01
C ILE A 130 -5.98 -0.23 18.36
N TRP A 131 -5.31 0.66 19.11
CA TRP A 131 -4.11 1.34 18.60
C TRP A 131 -2.97 0.38 18.30
N GLY A 132 -2.82 -0.67 19.14
CA GLY A 132 -1.89 -1.77 18.90
C GLY A 132 -2.24 -2.57 17.63
N MET A 133 -3.52 -2.83 17.40
CA MET A 133 -4.02 -3.54 16.22
C MET A 133 -3.81 -2.72 14.94
N ILE A 134 -4.05 -1.40 14.98
CA ILE A 134 -3.77 -0.50 13.85
C ILE A 134 -2.27 -0.47 13.52
N LYS A 135 -1.43 -0.45 14.53
CA LYS A 135 0.02 -0.54 14.31
C LYS A 135 0.42 -1.84 13.62
N GLN A 136 -0.18 -2.97 13.97
CA GLN A 136 0.12 -4.26 13.35
C GLN A 136 -0.32 -4.29 11.88
N ILE A 137 -1.53 -3.82 11.55
CA ILE A 137 -1.96 -3.75 10.15
C ILE A 137 -1.09 -2.77 9.36
N GLY A 138 -0.74 -1.61 9.94
CA GLY A 138 0.18 -0.66 9.32
C GLY A 138 1.55 -1.28 9.01
N GLN A 139 2.09 -2.10 9.90
CA GLN A 139 3.35 -2.83 9.67
C GLN A 139 3.23 -3.84 8.51
N SER A 140 2.12 -4.58 8.41
CA SER A 140 1.94 -5.53 7.30
C SER A 140 1.75 -4.83 5.95
N LEU A 141 1.05 -3.69 5.92
CA LEU A 141 0.93 -2.86 4.72
C LEU A 141 2.29 -2.27 4.30
N GLU A 142 3.12 -1.85 5.25
CA GLU A 142 4.47 -1.34 4.96
C GLU A 142 5.39 -2.44 4.39
N LEU A 143 5.28 -3.67 4.89
CA LEU A 143 6.01 -4.81 4.31
C LEU A 143 5.59 -5.04 2.85
N ASN A 144 4.31 -4.92 2.54
CA ASN A 144 3.81 -5.03 1.17
C ASN A 144 4.30 -3.88 0.27
N LYS A 145 4.35 -2.65 0.77
CA LYS A 145 4.95 -1.51 0.04
C LYS A 145 6.42 -1.77 -0.27
N ASN A 146 7.17 -2.31 0.68
CA ASN A 146 8.58 -2.65 0.49
C ASN A 146 8.76 -3.80 -0.53
N ALA A 147 7.88 -4.82 -0.52
CA ALA A 147 7.89 -5.88 -1.52
C ALA A 147 7.63 -5.35 -2.95
N LEU A 148 6.66 -4.43 -3.10
CA LEU A 148 6.40 -3.75 -4.38
C LEU A 148 7.60 -2.92 -4.84
N LYS A 149 8.27 -2.23 -3.93
CA LYS A 149 9.48 -1.46 -4.23
C LYS A 149 10.63 -2.39 -4.67
N GLU A 150 10.79 -3.53 -4.00
CA GLU A 150 11.77 -4.54 -4.42
C GLU A 150 11.48 -5.05 -5.84
N LYS A 151 10.20 -5.27 -6.19
CA LYS A 151 9.80 -5.66 -7.56
C LYS A 151 10.19 -4.63 -8.61
N ILE A 152 10.10 -3.33 -8.30
CA ILE A 152 10.53 -2.25 -9.21
C ILE A 152 12.05 -2.24 -9.36
N GLU A 153 12.80 -2.49 -8.27
CA GLU A 153 14.26 -2.53 -8.28
C GLU A 153 14.81 -3.80 -8.95
N LYS A 154 14.06 -4.91 -8.83
CA LYS A 154 14.39 -6.23 -9.42
C LYS A 154 13.19 -6.78 -10.20
N PRO A 155 12.87 -6.22 -11.37
CA PRO A 155 11.69 -6.63 -12.12
C PRO A 155 11.67 -8.11 -12.52
N SER A 156 12.82 -8.76 -12.63
CA SER A 156 12.93 -10.18 -12.92
C SER A 156 12.54 -11.09 -11.75
N ALA A 157 12.45 -10.56 -10.52
CA ALA A 157 12.03 -11.34 -9.37
C ALA A 157 10.52 -11.57 -9.34
N ALA A 158 10.09 -12.75 -8.93
CA ALA A 158 8.70 -13.03 -8.57
C ALA A 158 8.49 -12.60 -7.10
N ILE A 159 7.54 -11.72 -6.86
CA ILE A 159 7.24 -11.19 -5.52
C ILE A 159 5.78 -11.49 -5.17
N SER A 160 5.54 -11.93 -3.93
CA SER A 160 4.19 -12.08 -3.37
C SER A 160 3.99 -11.11 -2.20
N LEU A 161 2.77 -10.62 -2.05
CA LEU A 161 2.39 -9.79 -0.91
C LEU A 161 1.99 -10.66 0.29
N ILE A 162 2.13 -10.09 1.48
CA ILE A 162 1.63 -10.70 2.71
C ILE A 162 0.12 -10.49 2.78
N ASP A 163 -0.61 -11.53 3.13
CA ASP A 163 -2.04 -11.43 3.38
C ASP A 163 -2.29 -10.68 4.70
N SER A 164 -2.84 -9.49 4.58
CA SER A 164 -3.19 -8.61 5.72
C SER A 164 -4.67 -8.73 6.14
N SER A 165 -5.43 -9.67 5.54
CA SER A 165 -6.88 -9.82 5.78
C SER A 165 -7.21 -10.17 7.23
N ILE A 166 -6.38 -10.99 7.89
CA ILE A 166 -6.58 -11.37 9.30
C ILE A 166 -6.52 -10.13 10.19
N ASN A 167 -5.51 -9.28 10.02
CA ASN A 167 -5.36 -8.06 10.81
C ASN A 167 -6.53 -7.08 10.56
N TYR A 168 -7.00 -7.00 9.31
CA TYR A 168 -8.16 -6.20 8.95
C TYR A 168 -9.42 -6.70 9.62
N ASP A 169 -9.67 -8.00 9.62
CA ASP A 169 -10.85 -8.61 10.23
C ASP A 169 -10.86 -8.43 11.75
N GLU A 170 -9.70 -8.51 12.40
CA GLU A 170 -9.56 -8.24 13.84
C GLU A 170 -9.90 -6.79 14.17
N VAL A 171 -9.37 -5.83 13.44
CA VAL A 171 -9.70 -4.40 13.60
C VAL A 171 -11.19 -4.17 13.36
N ASN A 172 -11.76 -4.77 12.31
CA ASN A 172 -13.18 -4.66 12.00
C ASN A 172 -14.07 -5.23 13.11
N ALA A 173 -13.69 -6.37 13.68
CA ALA A 173 -14.40 -6.96 14.81
C ALA A 173 -14.37 -6.04 16.05
N LYS A 174 -13.21 -5.48 16.37
CA LYS A 174 -13.06 -4.54 17.49
C LYS A 174 -13.90 -3.27 17.27
N ILE A 175 -13.90 -2.69 16.08
CA ILE A 175 -14.72 -1.50 15.74
C ILE A 175 -16.22 -1.81 15.90
N LYS A 176 -16.67 -2.99 15.48
CA LYS A 176 -18.08 -3.39 15.69
C LYS A 176 -18.47 -3.42 17.16
N VAL A 177 -17.59 -3.91 18.04
CA VAL A 177 -17.81 -3.91 19.50
C VAL A 177 -17.90 -2.47 20.00
N LEU A 178 -16.91 -1.62 19.69
CA LEU A 178 -16.89 -0.22 20.10
C LEU A 178 -18.14 0.55 19.63
N ASN A 179 -18.56 0.35 18.38
CA ASN A 179 -19.80 0.97 17.87
C ASN A 179 -21.07 0.47 18.58
N GLY A 180 -21.08 -0.78 19.03
CA GLY A 180 -22.15 -1.30 19.87
C GLY A 180 -22.23 -0.58 21.22
N GLU A 181 -21.08 -0.39 21.88
CA GLU A 181 -20.97 0.33 23.15
C GLU A 181 -21.34 1.81 22.99
N ILE A 182 -20.84 2.48 21.95
CA ILE A 182 -21.19 3.87 21.60
C ILE A 182 -22.71 4.02 21.47
N LYS A 183 -23.33 3.12 20.73
CA LYS A 183 -24.79 3.14 20.52
C LYS A 183 -25.54 3.02 21.85
N GLU A 184 -25.17 2.05 22.68
CA GLU A 184 -25.84 1.83 24.00
C GLU A 184 -25.72 3.05 24.89
N ILE A 185 -24.54 3.69 24.91
CA ILE A 185 -24.33 4.92 25.71
C ILE A 185 -25.17 6.07 25.18
N ASN A 186 -25.15 6.29 23.84
CA ASN A 186 -25.94 7.36 23.22
C ASN A 186 -27.45 7.16 23.45
N ASP A 187 -27.95 5.93 23.38
CA ASP A 187 -29.36 5.62 23.68
C ASP A 187 -29.73 5.95 25.13
N ARG A 188 -28.84 5.65 26.08
CA ARG A 188 -29.03 6.02 27.51
C ARG A 188 -29.01 7.54 27.70
N LEU A 189 -28.09 8.25 27.06
CA LEU A 189 -28.01 9.72 27.10
C LEU A 189 -29.29 10.37 26.59
N ASN A 190 -29.79 9.91 25.45
CA ASN A 190 -31.02 10.39 24.82
C ASN A 190 -32.26 10.14 25.73
N ALA A 191 -32.33 8.96 26.35
CA ALA A 191 -33.39 8.64 27.28
C ALA A 191 -33.36 9.56 28.53
N TYR A 192 -32.16 9.84 29.03
CA TYR A 192 -31.98 10.74 30.18
C TYR A 192 -32.38 12.19 29.85
N GLU A 193 -31.93 12.72 28.68
CA GLU A 193 -32.32 14.06 28.22
C GLU A 193 -33.84 14.19 28.04
N THR A 194 -34.48 13.16 27.46
CA THR A 194 -35.93 13.12 27.28
C THR A 194 -36.64 13.13 28.61
N SER A 195 -36.15 12.40 29.62
CA SER A 195 -36.71 12.37 30.98
C SER A 195 -36.61 13.73 31.65
N ILE A 196 -35.48 14.42 31.55
CA ILE A 196 -35.30 15.78 32.08
C ILE A 196 -36.27 16.76 31.44
N TYR A 197 -36.35 16.72 30.08
CA TYR A 197 -37.26 17.59 29.33
C TYR A 197 -38.72 17.44 29.81
N ASN A 198 -39.17 16.18 29.96
CA ASN A 198 -40.54 15.87 30.42
C ASN A 198 -40.82 16.36 31.82
N ILE A 199 -39.84 16.39 32.73
CA ILE A 199 -39.98 16.91 34.06
C ILE A 199 -40.05 18.44 34.05
N THR A 200 -39.13 19.09 33.31
CA THR A 200 -39.04 20.55 33.29
C THR A 200 -40.16 21.22 32.53
N SER A 201 -40.78 20.52 31.56
CA SER A 201 -41.93 21.03 30.79
C SER A 201 -43.27 20.98 31.55
N LYS A 202 -43.31 20.32 32.70
CA LYS A 202 -44.51 20.18 33.55
C LYS A 202 -44.50 21.10 34.76
N LEU A 203 -43.43 21.83 34.97
CA LEU A 203 -43.25 22.85 36.01
C LEU A 203 -43.53 24.25 35.43
#